data_58ac139d7a26f3b17560be273a9d0d96
#
_entry.id   58ac139d7a26f3b17560be273a9d0d96
#
_cell.length_a   1.000
_cell.length_b   1.000
_cell.length_c   1.000
_cell.angle_alpha   90.00
_cell.angle_beta   90.00
_cell.angle_gamma   90.00
#
_symmetry.space_group_name_H-M   'P 1'
#
loop_
_entity.id
_entity.type
_entity.pdbx_description
1 polymer ?
#
loop_
_entity_poly.entity_id
_entity_poly.type
_entity_poly.pdbx_seq_one_letter_code
_entity_poly.pdbx_strand_id
1 'polypeptide(L)'
;MDETLNRSYNFTMKAWDRMYDAVDHQYFQEMDSDLIYESLEKGLKPVPFGDYLKRYIYRKSGMTGSFREVPLKDYQIIIADAFRDHQTPASFTPTTAKLSALSRNWLTQQTVKRQVVLLLGFGLGMSEEDVNDFLYKALHEQVLNTQDPMETICLYCYQHGYGYYKYEQLMKIYGQMEAEQLDMKLIYDLQPAGRAESIQSVQDDAKLMTYLASLKTKSGTSRTADSAMTAFLELYDRARELIAEDYNRESEAENKLRLQALQEELDRNDRLYEEDKQIRLKKAADAKKTWSKDDISESDLEHVLCSAIPTDRNGNLTPAKKSTLNAQFEGKRFSRKHINEILLRHTNVDRFDLITLNFLIHAEQADQIPNPRKRYSAFIESTNRILDSCGMGPLYVTNPYECFVLMCILSVSPLGTYADVMEMSYREE
;
A
#
# COMPACT_ATOMS: atom_id res chain seq x y z
N MET A 1 -0.68 -33.49 2.93
CA MET A 1 -1.02 -32.04 2.98
C MET A 1 0.05 -31.33 2.17
N ASP A 2 -0.35 -30.44 1.29
CA ASP A 2 0.55 -29.92 0.27
C ASP A 2 1.46 -28.84 0.82
N GLU A 3 2.75 -28.94 0.57
CA GLU A 3 3.82 -28.10 1.12
C GLU A 3 3.62 -26.60 0.83
N THR A 4 3.06 -26.24 -0.33
CA THR A 4 2.83 -24.84 -0.72
C THR A 4 1.67 -24.21 0.06
N LEU A 5 0.57 -24.93 0.28
CA LEU A 5 -0.52 -24.47 1.16
C LEU A 5 -0.04 -24.34 2.60
N ASN A 6 0.79 -25.29 3.04
CA ASN A 6 1.36 -25.27 4.36
C ASN A 6 2.30 -24.06 4.57
N ARG A 7 3.06 -23.66 3.53
CA ARG A 7 3.92 -22.46 3.58
C ARG A 7 3.10 -21.17 3.65
N SER A 8 2.02 -21.05 2.87
CA SER A 8 1.13 -19.88 2.93
C SER A 8 0.45 -19.77 4.30
N TYR A 9 -0.06 -20.91 4.82
CA TYR A 9 -0.63 -20.97 6.16
C TYR A 9 0.42 -20.62 7.24
N ASN A 10 1.64 -21.14 7.11
CA ASN A 10 2.73 -20.83 8.02
C ASN A 10 3.16 -19.35 7.97
N PHE A 11 3.07 -18.70 6.80
CA PHE A 11 3.31 -17.25 6.71
C PHE A 11 2.29 -16.48 7.55
N THR A 12 1.00 -16.74 7.32
CA THR A 12 -0.09 -16.09 8.06
C THR A 12 0.05 -16.30 9.56
N MET A 13 0.24 -17.54 10.01
CA MET A 13 0.42 -17.86 11.43
C MET A 13 1.65 -17.17 12.01
N LYS A 14 2.79 -17.20 11.34
CA LYS A 14 4.01 -16.53 11.79
C LYS A 14 3.85 -15.01 11.86
N ALA A 15 3.13 -14.39 10.93
CA ALA A 15 2.85 -12.95 10.97
C ALA A 15 2.00 -12.60 12.19
N TRP A 16 0.94 -13.36 12.47
CA TRP A 16 0.11 -13.20 13.66
C TRP A 16 0.90 -13.44 14.95
N ASP A 17 1.65 -14.54 15.03
CA ASP A 17 2.47 -14.86 16.20
C ASP A 17 3.48 -13.73 16.48
N ARG A 18 4.17 -13.24 15.47
CA ARG A 18 5.13 -12.13 15.59
C ARG A 18 4.47 -10.83 16.05
N MET A 19 3.32 -10.48 15.48
CA MET A 19 2.60 -9.28 15.90
C MET A 19 2.04 -9.44 17.32
N TYR A 20 1.54 -10.63 17.66
CA TYR A 20 1.07 -10.91 19.01
C TYR A 20 2.22 -10.79 20.01
N ASP A 21 3.36 -11.43 19.75
CA ASP A 21 4.56 -11.34 20.56
C ASP A 21 5.04 -9.89 20.72
N ALA A 22 5.07 -9.13 19.62
CA ALA A 22 5.46 -7.73 19.62
C ALA A 22 4.56 -6.85 20.50
N VAL A 23 3.26 -7.12 20.54
CA VAL A 23 2.28 -6.35 21.34
C VAL A 23 2.23 -6.81 22.79
N ASP A 24 2.30 -8.12 23.04
CA ASP A 24 2.05 -8.73 24.35
C ASP A 24 3.30 -8.82 25.21
N HIS A 25 4.46 -9.07 24.60
CA HIS A 25 5.74 -9.07 25.29
C HIS A 25 6.42 -7.71 25.22
N GLN A 26 7.25 -7.38 26.20
CA GLN A 26 8.00 -6.12 26.25
C GLN A 26 9.08 -5.99 25.15
N TYR A 27 9.09 -6.91 24.19
CA TYR A 27 10.04 -6.93 23.04
C TYR A 27 9.96 -5.72 22.13
N PHE A 28 8.88 -4.94 22.16
CA PHE A 28 8.78 -3.71 21.37
C PHE A 28 9.86 -2.67 21.74
N GLN A 29 10.43 -2.74 22.94
CA GLN A 29 11.56 -1.89 23.34
C GLN A 29 12.88 -2.36 22.71
N GLU A 30 12.93 -3.62 22.27
CA GLU A 30 14.08 -4.27 21.65
C GLU A 30 13.89 -4.45 20.12
N MET A 31 12.76 -4.00 19.57
CA MET A 31 12.52 -4.05 18.14
C MET A 31 13.37 -3.00 17.43
N ASP A 32 14.57 -3.41 17.07
CA ASP A 32 15.45 -2.67 16.19
C ASP A 32 15.21 -3.03 14.71
N SER A 33 15.86 -2.29 13.84
CA SER A 33 15.75 -2.44 12.40
C SER A 33 16.21 -3.82 11.91
N ASP A 34 17.29 -4.36 12.50
CA ASP A 34 17.86 -5.66 12.13
C ASP A 34 16.88 -6.79 12.44
N LEU A 35 16.27 -6.78 13.62
CA LEU A 35 15.29 -7.78 14.04
C LEU A 35 14.05 -7.77 13.15
N ILE A 36 13.54 -6.57 12.81
CA ILE A 36 12.40 -6.42 11.93
C ILE A 36 12.75 -6.93 10.52
N TYR A 37 13.89 -6.52 9.97
CA TYR A 37 14.36 -6.98 8.67
C TYR A 37 14.51 -8.50 8.62
N GLU A 38 15.19 -9.10 9.60
CA GLU A 38 15.36 -10.55 9.66
C GLU A 38 14.04 -11.30 9.82
N SER A 39 13.12 -10.76 10.61
CA SER A 39 11.80 -11.36 10.80
C SER A 39 11.00 -11.40 9.51
N LEU A 40 11.06 -10.33 8.69
CA LEU A 40 10.36 -10.23 7.43
C LEU A 40 11.08 -10.97 6.30
N GLU A 41 12.40 -10.77 6.16
CA GLU A 41 13.17 -11.34 5.05
C GLU A 41 13.40 -12.85 5.19
N LYS A 42 13.79 -13.30 6.39
CA LYS A 42 14.18 -14.70 6.65
C LYS A 42 13.07 -15.51 7.30
N GLY A 43 12.25 -14.90 8.14
CA GLY A 43 11.20 -15.54 8.91
C GLY A 43 9.88 -15.73 8.18
N LEU A 44 9.49 -14.77 7.35
CA LEU A 44 8.22 -14.73 6.65
C LEU A 44 8.45 -14.91 5.13
N LYS A 45 8.74 -16.14 4.70
CA LYS A 45 8.94 -16.45 3.27
C LYS A 45 7.61 -16.72 2.59
N PRO A 46 7.04 -15.76 1.84
CA PRO A 46 5.80 -15.99 1.10
C PRO A 46 6.01 -17.01 -0.02
N VAL A 47 4.93 -17.67 -0.41
CA VAL A 47 4.96 -18.55 -1.59
C VAL A 47 4.97 -17.65 -2.82
N PRO A 48 5.93 -17.83 -3.76
CA PRO A 48 5.93 -17.08 -5.02
C PRO A 48 4.60 -17.20 -5.75
N PHE A 49 4.07 -16.09 -6.24
CA PHE A 49 2.84 -16.09 -7.03
C PHE A 49 2.90 -17.08 -8.19
N GLY A 50 4.02 -17.12 -8.90
CA GLY A 50 4.21 -18.05 -10.02
C GLY A 50 4.10 -19.52 -9.61
N ASP A 51 4.54 -19.89 -8.42
CA ASP A 51 4.41 -21.27 -7.92
C ASP A 51 2.97 -21.57 -7.50
N TYR A 52 2.26 -20.58 -6.95
CA TYR A 52 0.84 -20.72 -6.62
C TYR A 52 0.01 -20.91 -7.90
N LEU A 53 0.27 -20.11 -8.94
CA LEU A 53 -0.40 -20.20 -10.24
C LEU A 53 -0.14 -21.53 -10.95
N LYS A 54 1.13 -21.97 -11.02
CA LYS A 54 1.48 -23.28 -11.60
C LYS A 54 0.72 -24.40 -10.93
N ARG A 55 0.65 -24.36 -9.62
CA ARG A 55 -0.03 -25.38 -8.83
C ARG A 55 -1.55 -25.37 -9.04
N TYR A 56 -2.16 -24.20 -9.13
CA TYR A 56 -3.57 -24.07 -9.47
C TYR A 56 -3.87 -24.72 -10.84
N ILE A 57 -3.11 -24.33 -11.86
CA ILE A 57 -3.24 -24.88 -13.22
C ILE A 57 -3.02 -26.40 -13.21
N TYR A 58 -1.98 -26.88 -12.55
CA TYR A 58 -1.65 -28.29 -12.42
C TYR A 58 -2.83 -29.12 -11.88
N ARG A 59 -3.48 -28.63 -10.82
CA ARG A 59 -4.65 -29.29 -10.23
C ARG A 59 -5.86 -29.27 -11.16
N LYS A 60 -6.16 -28.12 -11.74
CA LYS A 60 -7.32 -27.96 -12.64
C LYS A 60 -7.17 -28.76 -13.93
N SER A 61 -5.95 -28.96 -14.42
CA SER A 61 -5.67 -29.76 -15.62
C SER A 61 -5.55 -31.26 -15.35
N GLY A 62 -5.70 -31.72 -14.11
CA GLY A 62 -5.63 -33.15 -13.76
C GLY A 62 -4.26 -33.79 -14.01
N MET A 63 -3.19 -33.02 -14.03
CA MET A 63 -1.83 -33.53 -14.23
C MET A 63 -1.39 -34.42 -13.07
N THR A 64 -0.49 -35.37 -13.35
CA THR A 64 0.06 -36.29 -12.35
C THR A 64 1.57 -36.07 -12.16
N GLY A 65 2.10 -36.37 -10.97
CA GLY A 65 3.50 -36.19 -10.63
C GLY A 65 3.74 -34.91 -9.77
N SER A 66 4.83 -34.19 -10.02
CA SER A 66 5.17 -32.96 -9.33
C SER A 66 4.92 -31.74 -10.20
N PHE A 67 4.17 -30.74 -9.71
CA PHE A 67 3.91 -29.51 -10.46
C PHE A 67 5.21 -28.73 -10.78
N ARG A 68 6.29 -28.95 -10.04
CA ARG A 68 7.59 -28.31 -10.27
C ARG A 68 8.37 -28.92 -11.41
N GLU A 69 8.06 -30.17 -11.79
CA GLU A 69 8.73 -30.89 -12.87
C GLU A 69 8.11 -30.60 -14.24
N VAL A 70 6.91 -30.06 -14.28
CA VAL A 70 6.24 -29.66 -15.52
C VAL A 70 6.98 -28.49 -16.16
N PRO A 71 7.37 -28.58 -17.45
CA PRO A 71 8.03 -27.48 -18.15
C PRO A 71 7.21 -26.18 -18.13
N LEU A 72 7.86 -25.05 -17.96
CA LEU A 72 7.21 -23.73 -17.95
C LEU A 72 6.37 -23.49 -19.22
N LYS A 73 6.84 -23.98 -20.35
CA LYS A 73 6.17 -23.85 -21.64
C LYS A 73 4.79 -24.52 -21.66
N ASP A 74 4.63 -25.63 -20.96
CA ASP A 74 3.35 -26.35 -20.92
C ASP A 74 2.31 -25.54 -20.15
N TYR A 75 2.68 -24.93 -19.03
CA TYR A 75 1.82 -23.97 -18.33
C TYR A 75 1.45 -22.75 -19.18
N GLN A 76 2.41 -22.23 -19.98
CA GLN A 76 2.13 -21.12 -20.90
C GLN A 76 1.12 -21.50 -21.98
N ILE A 77 1.21 -22.71 -22.51
CA ILE A 77 0.24 -23.25 -23.51
C ILE A 77 -1.15 -23.32 -22.88
N ILE A 78 -1.26 -23.89 -21.67
CA ILE A 78 -2.55 -24.01 -20.98
C ILE A 78 -3.17 -22.64 -20.74
N ILE A 79 -2.39 -21.64 -20.28
CA ILE A 79 -2.88 -20.27 -20.11
C ILE A 79 -3.34 -19.69 -21.44
N ALA A 80 -2.56 -19.87 -22.51
CA ALA A 80 -2.90 -19.32 -23.82
C ALA A 80 -4.18 -19.96 -24.41
N ASP A 81 -4.35 -21.25 -24.25
CA ASP A 81 -5.54 -21.96 -24.67
C ASP A 81 -6.77 -21.54 -23.86
N ALA A 82 -6.65 -21.48 -22.52
CA ALA A 82 -7.74 -21.05 -21.66
C ALA A 82 -8.17 -19.60 -21.96
N PHE A 83 -7.24 -18.67 -22.14
CA PHE A 83 -7.55 -17.29 -22.50
C PHE A 83 -8.25 -17.16 -23.87
N ARG A 84 -7.84 -17.98 -24.83
CA ARG A 84 -8.50 -18.06 -26.14
C ARG A 84 -9.92 -18.61 -26.00
N ASP A 85 -10.09 -19.70 -25.27
CA ASP A 85 -11.38 -20.37 -25.11
C ASP A 85 -12.38 -19.51 -24.35
N HIS A 86 -11.94 -18.74 -23.37
CA HIS A 86 -12.73 -17.75 -22.62
C HIS A 86 -12.76 -16.36 -23.27
N GLN A 87 -12.16 -16.18 -24.45
CA GLN A 87 -12.11 -14.91 -25.19
C GLN A 87 -11.60 -13.74 -24.32
N THR A 88 -10.63 -14.01 -23.43
CA THR A 88 -10.10 -13.04 -22.50
C THR A 88 -8.89 -12.31 -23.11
N PRO A 89 -8.81 -10.98 -23.07
CA PRO A 89 -7.65 -10.22 -23.55
C PRO A 89 -6.44 -10.44 -22.65
N ALA A 90 -5.26 -10.07 -23.14
CA ALA A 90 -4.02 -10.16 -22.37
C ALA A 90 -3.93 -9.16 -21.20
N SER A 91 -4.77 -8.11 -21.19
CA SER A 91 -4.82 -7.08 -20.17
C SER A 91 -6.19 -6.38 -20.20
N PHE A 92 -6.63 -5.81 -19.05
CA PHE A 92 -7.81 -4.92 -18.99
C PHE A 92 -7.61 -3.61 -19.78
N THR A 93 -6.38 -3.16 -19.91
CA THR A 93 -6.04 -1.97 -20.68
C THR A 93 -5.31 -2.35 -21.96
N PRO A 94 -5.44 -1.56 -23.04
CA PRO A 94 -4.70 -1.82 -24.27
C PRO A 94 -3.20 -2.01 -24.00
N THR A 95 -2.63 -3.09 -24.53
CA THR A 95 -1.21 -3.41 -24.35
C THR A 95 -0.60 -3.92 -25.65
N THR A 96 0.68 -3.61 -25.88
CA THR A 96 1.48 -4.18 -26.95
C THR A 96 2.15 -5.49 -26.54
N ALA A 97 2.12 -5.82 -25.25
CA ALA A 97 2.71 -7.05 -24.73
C ALA A 97 1.91 -8.28 -25.15
N LYS A 98 2.61 -9.28 -25.67
CA LYS A 98 1.98 -10.56 -26.05
C LYS A 98 1.63 -11.38 -24.81
N LEU A 99 0.52 -12.10 -24.85
CA LEU A 99 0.10 -12.99 -23.77
C LEU A 99 1.20 -14.01 -23.39
N SER A 100 1.99 -14.48 -24.35
CA SER A 100 3.11 -15.40 -24.11
C SER A 100 4.22 -14.78 -23.23
N ALA A 101 4.47 -13.48 -23.36
CA ALA A 101 5.43 -12.78 -22.50
C ALA A 101 4.84 -12.53 -21.11
N LEU A 102 3.58 -12.09 -21.04
CA LEU A 102 2.88 -11.86 -19.79
C LEU A 102 2.72 -13.13 -18.96
N SER A 103 2.28 -14.24 -19.59
CA SER A 103 2.12 -15.52 -18.89
C SER A 103 3.45 -16.06 -18.36
N ARG A 104 4.56 -15.86 -19.10
CA ARG A 104 5.88 -16.20 -18.60
C ARG A 104 6.21 -15.41 -17.32
N ASN A 105 5.94 -14.11 -17.33
CA ASN A 105 6.17 -13.27 -16.18
C ASN A 105 5.31 -13.72 -14.98
N TRP A 106 4.00 -13.93 -15.17
CA TRP A 106 3.10 -14.40 -14.10
C TRP A 106 3.56 -15.73 -13.49
N LEU A 107 4.10 -16.65 -14.29
CA LEU A 107 4.58 -17.96 -13.84
C LEU A 107 5.94 -17.92 -13.13
N THR A 108 6.65 -16.78 -13.15
CA THR A 108 8.01 -16.67 -12.59
C THR A 108 8.15 -15.57 -11.52
N GLN A 109 7.18 -14.66 -11.41
CA GLN A 109 7.23 -13.54 -10.47
C GLN A 109 6.91 -13.96 -9.04
N GLN A 110 7.49 -13.24 -8.09
CA GLN A 110 7.20 -13.39 -6.65
C GLN A 110 5.80 -12.89 -6.32
N THR A 111 5.41 -11.76 -6.91
CA THR A 111 4.09 -11.16 -6.77
C THR A 111 3.64 -10.54 -8.08
N VAL A 112 2.36 -10.22 -8.21
CA VAL A 112 1.75 -9.53 -9.36
C VAL A 112 0.77 -8.48 -8.87
N LYS A 113 0.39 -7.54 -9.74
CA LYS A 113 -0.69 -6.58 -9.42
C LYS A 113 -2.02 -7.31 -9.25
N ARG A 114 -2.85 -6.84 -8.33
CA ARG A 114 -4.21 -7.33 -8.06
C ARG A 114 -5.04 -7.53 -9.34
N GLN A 115 -4.96 -6.58 -10.27
CA GLN A 115 -5.64 -6.67 -11.57
C GLN A 115 -5.24 -7.91 -12.41
N VAL A 116 -4.03 -8.43 -12.24
CA VAL A 116 -3.62 -9.67 -12.92
C VAL A 116 -4.42 -10.85 -12.39
N VAL A 117 -4.66 -10.93 -11.10
CA VAL A 117 -5.50 -11.99 -10.49
C VAL A 117 -6.93 -11.90 -11.02
N LEU A 118 -7.50 -10.68 -11.06
CA LEU A 118 -8.84 -10.48 -11.64
C LEU A 118 -8.91 -10.91 -13.11
N LEU A 119 -7.90 -10.60 -13.89
CA LEU A 119 -7.85 -11.00 -15.29
C LEU A 119 -7.71 -12.54 -15.45
N LEU A 120 -6.88 -13.17 -14.63
CA LEU A 120 -6.73 -14.62 -14.57
C LEU A 120 -8.04 -15.30 -14.18
N GLY A 121 -8.86 -14.67 -13.35
CA GLY A 121 -10.20 -15.12 -13.02
C GLY A 121 -11.04 -15.38 -14.26
N PHE A 122 -11.06 -14.44 -15.20
CA PHE A 122 -11.73 -14.63 -16.49
C PHE A 122 -10.99 -15.62 -17.40
N GLY A 123 -9.67 -15.44 -17.55
CA GLY A 123 -8.87 -16.22 -18.50
C GLY A 123 -8.79 -17.70 -18.17
N LEU A 124 -8.82 -18.07 -16.90
CA LEU A 124 -8.76 -19.45 -16.44
C LEU A 124 -10.13 -20.00 -15.99
N GLY A 125 -11.20 -19.23 -16.13
CA GLY A 125 -12.55 -19.63 -15.70
C GLY A 125 -12.60 -19.95 -14.20
N MET A 126 -12.01 -19.08 -13.37
CA MET A 126 -11.98 -19.25 -11.92
C MET A 126 -13.35 -18.92 -11.30
N SER A 127 -13.70 -19.60 -10.22
CA SER A 127 -14.81 -19.22 -9.36
C SER A 127 -14.44 -18.00 -8.50
N GLU A 128 -15.43 -17.37 -7.87
CA GLU A 128 -15.22 -16.34 -6.84
C GLU A 128 -14.24 -16.82 -5.75
N GLU A 129 -14.44 -18.04 -5.27
CA GLU A 129 -13.61 -18.65 -4.23
C GLU A 129 -12.16 -18.81 -4.68
N ASP A 130 -11.94 -19.28 -5.92
CA ASP A 130 -10.59 -19.39 -6.51
C ASP A 130 -9.90 -18.02 -6.56
N VAL A 131 -10.59 -16.97 -7.03
CA VAL A 131 -10.05 -15.60 -7.11
C VAL A 131 -9.74 -15.05 -5.74
N ASN A 132 -10.66 -15.19 -4.78
CA ASN A 132 -10.44 -14.76 -3.40
C ASN A 132 -9.27 -15.50 -2.75
N ASP A 133 -9.10 -16.79 -3.03
CA ASP A 133 -7.95 -17.59 -2.58
C ASP A 133 -6.63 -17.06 -3.14
N PHE A 134 -6.59 -16.65 -4.41
CA PHE A 134 -5.40 -16.01 -4.99
C PHE A 134 -5.10 -14.66 -4.35
N LEU A 135 -6.10 -13.82 -4.15
CA LEU A 135 -5.91 -12.53 -3.49
C LEU A 135 -5.39 -12.71 -2.06
N TYR A 136 -6.01 -13.61 -1.33
CA TYR A 136 -5.70 -13.82 0.08
C TYR A 136 -4.38 -14.59 0.30
N LYS A 137 -4.18 -15.73 -0.41
CA LYS A 137 -3.07 -16.66 -0.15
C LYS A 137 -1.83 -16.38 -0.99
N ALA A 138 -1.98 -15.80 -2.19
CA ALA A 138 -0.86 -15.56 -3.09
C ALA A 138 -0.39 -14.10 -3.12
N LEU A 139 -1.31 -13.12 -2.98
CA LEU A 139 -0.95 -11.71 -2.89
C LEU A 139 -0.90 -11.20 -1.46
N HIS A 140 -1.43 -11.95 -0.48
CA HIS A 140 -1.61 -11.49 0.89
C HIS A 140 -2.41 -10.18 0.97
N GLU A 141 -3.40 -10.07 0.11
CA GLU A 141 -4.33 -8.93 0.03
C GLU A 141 -5.73 -9.37 0.46
N GLN A 142 -6.61 -8.39 0.62
CA GLN A 142 -7.99 -8.65 0.96
C GLN A 142 -8.74 -9.29 -0.23
N VAL A 143 -9.80 -10.03 0.07
CA VAL A 143 -10.74 -10.57 -0.92
C VAL A 143 -11.36 -9.46 -1.78
N LEU A 144 -12.14 -9.81 -2.78
CA LEU A 144 -12.80 -8.86 -3.69
C LEU A 144 -13.54 -7.75 -2.93
N ASN A 145 -13.27 -6.50 -3.31
CA ASN A 145 -13.85 -5.32 -2.68
C ASN A 145 -15.17 -4.93 -3.36
N THR A 146 -16.27 -5.11 -2.65
CA THR A 146 -17.61 -4.78 -3.15
C THR A 146 -17.89 -3.27 -3.23
N GLN A 147 -17.03 -2.43 -2.68
CA GLN A 147 -17.13 -0.97 -2.80
C GLN A 147 -16.38 -0.45 -4.05
N ASP A 148 -15.55 -1.27 -4.69
CA ASP A 148 -14.92 -0.97 -5.96
C ASP A 148 -15.81 -1.45 -7.11
N PRO A 149 -16.24 -0.56 -8.02
CA PRO A 149 -17.15 -0.93 -9.11
C PRO A 149 -16.58 -1.99 -10.06
N MET A 150 -15.29 -1.94 -10.36
CA MET A 150 -14.63 -2.91 -11.21
C MET A 150 -14.63 -4.29 -10.57
N GLU A 151 -14.25 -4.38 -9.30
CA GLU A 151 -14.22 -5.63 -8.56
C GLU A 151 -15.62 -6.19 -8.31
N THR A 152 -16.59 -5.32 -8.07
CA THR A 152 -18.00 -5.69 -7.95
C THR A 152 -18.53 -6.34 -9.24
N ILE A 153 -18.19 -5.79 -10.40
CA ILE A 153 -18.59 -6.37 -11.68
C ILE A 153 -17.85 -7.69 -11.91
N CYS A 154 -16.55 -7.78 -11.57
CA CYS A 154 -15.80 -9.04 -11.61
C CYS A 154 -16.46 -10.10 -10.74
N LEU A 155 -16.77 -9.78 -9.48
CA LEU A 155 -17.44 -10.65 -8.53
C LEU A 155 -18.75 -11.19 -9.09
N TYR A 156 -19.61 -10.30 -9.59
CA TYR A 156 -20.86 -10.68 -10.24
C TYR A 156 -20.65 -11.64 -11.41
N CYS A 157 -19.65 -11.37 -12.25
CA CYS A 157 -19.34 -12.24 -13.37
C CYS A 157 -18.87 -13.63 -12.91
N TYR A 158 -18.01 -13.72 -11.88
CA TYR A 158 -17.51 -15.00 -11.37
C TYR A 158 -18.64 -15.81 -10.72
N GLN A 159 -19.53 -15.18 -9.95
CA GLN A 159 -20.67 -15.85 -9.31
C GLN A 159 -21.64 -16.46 -10.32
N HIS A 160 -21.79 -15.82 -11.49
CA HIS A 160 -22.72 -16.27 -12.53
C HIS A 160 -22.03 -17.06 -13.67
N GLY A 161 -20.71 -17.26 -13.59
CA GLY A 161 -19.95 -17.94 -14.64
C GLY A 161 -19.89 -17.15 -15.96
N TYR A 162 -20.01 -15.83 -15.89
CA TYR A 162 -19.91 -14.97 -17.07
C TYR A 162 -18.44 -14.71 -17.46
N GLY A 163 -18.16 -14.72 -18.78
CA GLY A 163 -16.85 -14.43 -19.34
C GLY A 163 -16.53 -12.94 -19.42
N TYR A 164 -15.32 -12.63 -19.87
CA TYR A 164 -14.78 -11.26 -19.99
C TYR A 164 -15.65 -10.34 -20.84
N TYR A 165 -16.30 -10.85 -21.89
CA TYR A 165 -17.20 -10.05 -22.71
C TYR A 165 -18.35 -9.42 -21.91
N LYS A 166 -18.93 -10.17 -20.96
CA LYS A 166 -19.99 -9.65 -20.08
C LYS A 166 -19.46 -8.58 -19.15
N TYR A 167 -18.26 -8.79 -18.59
CA TYR A 167 -17.58 -7.77 -17.78
C TYR A 167 -17.40 -6.46 -18.58
N GLU A 168 -16.91 -6.54 -19.82
CA GLU A 168 -16.69 -5.37 -20.68
C GLU A 168 -17.99 -4.62 -20.98
N GLN A 169 -19.08 -5.35 -21.25
CA GLN A 169 -20.41 -4.76 -21.43
C GLN A 169 -20.88 -4.01 -20.18
N LEU A 170 -20.78 -4.63 -19.01
CA LEU A 170 -21.20 -4.05 -17.74
C LEU A 170 -20.34 -2.84 -17.38
N MET A 171 -19.03 -2.87 -17.58
CA MET A 171 -18.14 -1.74 -17.39
C MET A 171 -18.48 -0.56 -18.33
N LYS A 172 -18.84 -0.86 -19.58
CA LYS A 172 -19.28 0.19 -20.53
C LYS A 172 -20.60 0.83 -20.08
N ILE A 173 -21.56 0.03 -19.64
CA ILE A 173 -22.84 0.55 -19.10
C ILE A 173 -22.55 1.41 -17.87
N TYR A 174 -21.77 0.90 -16.91
CA TYR A 174 -21.37 1.67 -15.72
C TYR A 174 -20.69 3.00 -16.09
N GLY A 175 -19.79 3.00 -17.09
CA GLY A 175 -19.11 4.22 -17.56
C GLY A 175 -20.09 5.26 -18.12
N GLN A 176 -21.20 4.85 -18.73
CA GLN A 176 -22.21 5.72 -19.33
C GLN A 176 -23.32 6.15 -18.36
N MET A 177 -23.40 5.54 -17.18
CA MET A 177 -24.41 5.90 -16.18
C MET A 177 -24.14 7.30 -15.63
N GLU A 178 -25.18 8.09 -15.48
CA GLU A 178 -25.18 9.31 -14.69
C GLU A 178 -25.28 8.97 -13.19
N ALA A 179 -24.75 9.85 -12.34
CA ALA A 179 -24.92 9.70 -10.90
C ALA A 179 -26.39 9.95 -10.55
N GLU A 180 -27.09 8.94 -10.13
CA GLU A 180 -28.45 9.12 -9.61
C GLU A 180 -28.42 9.81 -8.25
N GLN A 181 -29.37 10.75 -8.05
CA GLN A 181 -29.71 11.24 -6.72
C GLN A 181 -30.54 10.17 -6.02
N LEU A 182 -29.88 9.11 -5.55
CA LEU A 182 -30.54 8.09 -4.75
C LEU A 182 -30.90 8.69 -3.38
N ASP A 183 -32.15 8.50 -3.00
CA ASP A 183 -32.64 8.82 -1.66
C ASP A 183 -31.75 8.05 -0.64
N MET A 184 -31.13 8.80 0.30
CA MET A 184 -30.24 8.23 1.31
C MET A 184 -30.91 7.07 2.10
N LYS A 185 -32.21 7.06 2.15
CA LYS A 185 -33.00 6.00 2.78
C LYS A 185 -32.90 4.67 2.02
N LEU A 186 -32.89 4.72 0.69
CA LEU A 186 -32.72 3.54 -0.16
C LEU A 186 -31.32 2.96 -0.05
N ILE A 187 -30.30 3.83 0.15
CA ILE A 187 -28.89 3.43 0.34
C ILE A 187 -28.73 2.72 1.70
N TYR A 188 -29.41 3.19 2.76
CA TYR A 188 -29.41 2.54 4.07
C TYR A 188 -30.10 1.17 4.04
N ASP A 189 -31.19 1.05 3.29
CA ASP A 189 -31.93 -0.21 3.14
C ASP A 189 -31.18 -1.23 2.25
N LEU A 190 -30.27 -0.76 1.37
CA LEU A 190 -29.37 -1.58 0.55
C LEU A 190 -28.02 -1.87 1.23
N GLN A 191 -27.74 -1.30 2.40
CA GLN A 191 -26.59 -1.57 3.25
C GLN A 191 -27.02 -2.30 4.54
N PRO A 192 -27.40 -3.58 4.49
CA PRO A 192 -27.49 -4.36 5.72
C PRO A 192 -26.09 -4.54 6.31
N ALA A 193 -26.03 -4.79 7.60
CA ALA A 193 -24.82 -4.87 8.44
C ALA A 193 -23.78 -5.96 8.06
N GLY A 194 -23.85 -6.52 6.84
CA GLY A 194 -22.93 -7.49 6.27
C GLY A 194 -22.68 -7.17 4.79
N ARG A 195 -21.61 -6.43 4.50
CA ARG A 195 -21.28 -5.92 3.15
C ARG A 195 -21.13 -6.99 2.06
N ALA A 196 -20.85 -8.24 2.40
CA ALA A 196 -20.73 -9.36 1.46
C ALA A 196 -22.11 -9.96 1.07
N GLU A 197 -23.10 -9.93 1.98
CA GLU A 197 -24.41 -10.53 1.74
C GLU A 197 -25.28 -9.76 0.73
N SER A 198 -25.05 -8.45 0.57
CA SER A 198 -25.85 -7.62 -0.33
C SER A 198 -25.63 -7.92 -1.81
N ILE A 199 -24.39 -8.29 -2.21
CA ILE A 199 -24.08 -8.64 -3.61
C ILE A 199 -24.41 -10.09 -3.91
N GLN A 200 -24.30 -11.01 -2.94
CA GLN A 200 -24.73 -12.40 -3.10
C GLN A 200 -26.23 -12.51 -3.44
N SER A 201 -27.02 -11.49 -3.12
CA SER A 201 -28.45 -11.42 -3.47
C SER A 201 -28.74 -10.81 -4.84
N VAL A 202 -27.73 -10.29 -5.55
CA VAL A 202 -27.85 -9.65 -6.86
C VAL A 202 -27.95 -10.74 -7.94
N GLN A 203 -29.15 -11.01 -8.40
CA GLN A 203 -29.43 -12.08 -9.38
C GLN A 203 -29.56 -11.60 -10.82
N ASP A 204 -29.60 -10.30 -11.05
CA ASP A 204 -29.77 -9.72 -12.38
C ASP A 204 -29.00 -8.42 -12.60
N ASP A 205 -28.74 -8.10 -13.88
CA ASP A 205 -28.00 -6.91 -14.30
C ASP A 205 -28.62 -5.59 -13.79
N ALA A 206 -29.96 -5.53 -13.68
CA ALA A 206 -30.65 -4.31 -13.28
C ALA A 206 -30.35 -3.97 -11.81
N LYS A 207 -30.40 -4.96 -10.93
CA LYS A 207 -30.04 -4.81 -9.52
C LYS A 207 -28.56 -4.48 -9.35
N LEU A 208 -27.69 -5.13 -10.15
CA LEU A 208 -26.27 -4.78 -10.16
C LEU A 208 -26.06 -3.30 -10.54
N MET A 209 -26.74 -2.84 -11.62
CA MET A 209 -26.61 -1.45 -12.05
C MET A 209 -27.15 -0.47 -11.01
N THR A 210 -28.23 -0.79 -10.33
CA THR A 210 -28.74 0.03 -9.21
C THR A 210 -27.70 0.12 -8.07
N TYR A 211 -27.08 -1.00 -7.70
CA TYR A 211 -26.00 -1.00 -6.72
C TYR A 211 -24.82 -0.16 -7.17
N LEU A 212 -24.35 -0.35 -8.41
CA LEU A 212 -23.21 0.40 -8.97
C LEU A 212 -23.51 1.91 -9.10
N ALA A 213 -24.75 2.30 -9.40
CA ALA A 213 -25.18 3.70 -9.40
C ALA A 213 -25.01 4.33 -8.01
N SER A 214 -25.28 3.57 -6.94
CA SER A 214 -25.09 4.04 -5.57
C SER A 214 -23.63 4.32 -5.21
N LEU A 215 -22.68 3.67 -5.91
CA LEU A 215 -21.24 3.89 -5.75
C LEU A 215 -20.70 5.07 -6.57
N LYS A 216 -21.49 5.64 -7.48
CA LYS A 216 -21.06 6.71 -8.38
C LYS A 216 -21.28 8.09 -7.76
N THR A 217 -20.38 9.02 -8.00
CA THR A 217 -20.49 10.43 -7.60
C THR A 217 -21.07 11.28 -8.75
N LYS A 218 -21.51 12.50 -8.43
CA LYS A 218 -21.96 13.47 -9.44
C LYS A 218 -20.89 13.82 -10.48
N SER A 219 -19.62 13.68 -10.12
CA SER A 219 -18.48 13.86 -11.05
C SER A 219 -18.24 12.67 -11.97
N GLY A 220 -18.99 11.57 -11.80
CA GLY A 220 -18.84 10.34 -12.58
C GLY A 220 -17.73 9.41 -12.09
N THR A 221 -17.03 9.76 -11.02
CA THR A 221 -16.02 8.94 -10.33
C THR A 221 -16.68 7.99 -9.33
N SER A 222 -15.95 7.00 -8.84
CA SER A 222 -16.40 6.17 -7.71
C SER A 222 -16.36 6.99 -6.42
N ARG A 223 -17.38 6.84 -5.55
CA ARG A 223 -17.41 7.47 -4.22
C ARG A 223 -16.19 7.06 -3.39
N THR A 224 -15.76 5.81 -3.50
CA THR A 224 -14.58 5.31 -2.80
C THR A 224 -13.31 5.97 -3.31
N ALA A 225 -13.17 6.20 -4.61
CA ALA A 225 -12.03 6.91 -5.19
C ALA A 225 -12.00 8.39 -4.76
N ASP A 226 -13.15 9.07 -4.72
CA ASP A 226 -13.23 10.45 -4.25
C ASP A 226 -12.96 10.55 -2.75
N SER A 227 -13.47 9.60 -1.95
CA SER A 227 -13.17 9.51 -0.51
C SER A 227 -11.69 9.24 -0.27
N ALA A 228 -11.07 8.33 -1.03
CA ALA A 228 -9.65 8.04 -0.92
C ALA A 228 -8.79 9.26 -1.29
N MET A 229 -9.17 9.99 -2.34
CA MET A 229 -8.46 11.22 -2.72
C MET A 229 -8.60 12.33 -1.66
N THR A 230 -9.80 12.47 -1.07
CA THR A 230 -10.01 13.42 0.02
C THR A 230 -9.17 13.06 1.24
N ALA A 231 -9.21 11.80 1.68
CA ALA A 231 -8.40 11.31 2.78
C ALA A 231 -6.89 11.47 2.50
N PHE A 232 -6.46 11.18 1.28
CA PHE A 232 -5.06 11.39 0.87
C PHE A 232 -4.65 12.86 1.02
N LEU A 233 -5.45 13.80 0.53
CA LEU A 233 -5.11 15.24 0.62
C LEU A 233 -5.06 15.73 2.07
N GLU A 234 -5.98 15.27 2.93
CA GLU A 234 -5.97 15.59 4.36
C GLU A 234 -4.71 15.05 5.05
N LEU A 235 -4.36 13.79 4.78
CA LEU A 235 -3.15 13.18 5.33
C LEU A 235 -1.88 13.81 4.78
N TYR A 236 -1.85 14.12 3.49
CA TYR A 236 -0.74 14.77 2.82
C TYR A 236 -0.46 16.16 3.40
N ASP A 237 -1.51 16.98 3.57
CA ASP A 237 -1.39 18.29 4.20
C ASP A 237 -0.92 18.18 5.66
N ARG A 238 -1.47 17.21 6.41
CA ARG A 238 -1.05 17.01 7.80
C ARG A 238 0.41 16.52 7.92
N ALA A 239 0.85 15.65 7.02
CA ALA A 239 2.25 15.21 6.97
C ALA A 239 3.19 16.39 6.70
N ARG A 240 2.85 17.27 5.75
CA ARG A 240 3.62 18.49 5.45
C ARG A 240 3.69 19.45 6.64
N GLU A 241 2.58 19.61 7.37
CA GLU A 241 2.57 20.41 8.60
C GLU A 241 3.56 19.88 9.63
N LEU A 242 3.56 18.56 9.89
CA LEU A 242 4.45 17.94 10.86
C LEU A 242 5.93 18.04 10.45
N ILE A 243 6.24 17.83 9.18
CA ILE A 243 7.61 18.00 8.67
C ILE A 243 8.06 19.46 8.83
N ALA A 244 7.18 20.43 8.56
CA ALA A 244 7.49 21.84 8.78
C ALA A 244 7.71 22.17 10.26
N GLU A 245 6.92 21.58 11.16
CA GLU A 245 7.10 21.70 12.63
C GLU A 245 8.46 21.12 13.04
N ASP A 246 8.88 19.99 12.46
CA ASP A 246 10.16 19.35 12.75
C ASP A 246 11.34 20.21 12.27
N TYR A 247 11.32 20.68 11.03
CA TYR A 247 12.31 21.61 10.49
C TYR A 247 12.42 22.90 11.33
N ASN A 248 11.29 23.39 11.84
CA ASN A 248 11.29 24.55 12.72
C ASN A 248 11.96 24.23 14.06
N ARG A 249 11.73 23.05 14.64
CA ARG A 249 12.39 22.62 15.90
C ARG A 249 13.91 22.51 15.72
N GLU A 250 14.35 21.87 14.61
CA GLU A 250 15.77 21.77 14.29
C GLU A 250 16.41 23.14 14.08
N SER A 251 15.78 24.00 13.28
CA SER A 251 16.22 25.38 13.06
C SER A 251 16.30 26.20 14.35
N GLU A 252 15.39 25.99 15.31
CA GLU A 252 15.44 26.60 16.63
C GLU A 252 16.63 26.12 17.45
N ALA A 253 16.87 24.83 17.46
CA ALA A 253 17.99 24.23 18.18
C ALA A 253 19.34 24.73 17.62
N GLU A 254 19.50 24.70 16.29
CA GLU A 254 20.68 25.23 15.61
C GLU A 254 20.88 26.73 15.88
N ASN A 255 19.82 27.51 15.77
CA ASN A 255 19.90 28.96 16.01
C ASN A 255 20.26 29.28 17.47
N LYS A 256 19.74 28.51 18.43
CA LYS A 256 20.11 28.62 19.83
C LYS A 256 21.59 28.36 20.05
N LEU A 257 22.15 27.29 19.47
CA LEU A 257 23.58 26.97 19.56
C LEU A 257 24.44 28.07 18.91
N ARG A 258 24.01 28.53 17.71
CA ARG A 258 24.68 29.62 16.99
C ARG A 258 24.68 30.94 17.81
N LEU A 259 23.57 31.28 18.42
CA LEU A 259 23.46 32.47 19.26
C LEU A 259 24.34 32.35 20.50
N GLN A 260 24.41 31.19 21.15
CA GLN A 260 25.30 30.95 22.29
C GLN A 260 26.77 31.11 21.89
N ALA A 261 27.18 30.49 20.76
CA ALA A 261 28.55 30.62 20.25
C ALA A 261 28.88 32.08 19.90
N LEU A 262 27.94 32.79 19.26
CA LEU A 262 28.12 34.22 18.95
C LEU A 262 28.22 35.06 20.21
N GLN A 263 27.41 34.78 21.22
CA GLN A 263 27.48 35.47 22.52
C GLN A 263 28.86 35.29 23.17
N GLU A 264 29.37 34.04 23.22
CA GLU A 264 30.70 33.75 23.75
C GLU A 264 31.84 34.48 22.99
N GLU A 265 31.70 34.58 21.66
CA GLU A 265 32.67 35.30 20.80
C GLU A 265 32.63 36.79 21.09
N LEU A 266 31.43 37.38 21.20
CA LEU A 266 31.23 38.80 21.50
C LEU A 266 31.69 39.17 22.93
N ASP A 267 31.49 38.26 23.88
CA ASP A 267 31.94 38.47 25.26
C ASP A 267 33.46 38.48 25.41
N ARG A 268 34.17 37.71 24.56
CA ARG A 268 35.66 37.71 24.48
C ARG A 268 36.20 38.95 23.82
N ASN A 269 35.34 39.77 23.17
CA ASN A 269 35.78 40.94 22.42
C ASN A 269 35.57 42.24 23.24
N ASP A 270 36.55 42.60 24.06
CA ASP A 270 36.54 43.80 24.92
C ASP A 270 36.51 45.12 24.14
N ARG A 271 36.66 45.10 22.82
CA ARG A 271 36.69 46.32 21.97
C ARG A 271 35.32 46.71 21.44
N LEU A 272 34.27 45.88 21.63
CA LEU A 272 32.89 46.17 21.22
C LEU A 272 32.08 46.75 22.35
N TYR A 273 31.36 47.85 22.05
CA TYR A 273 30.38 48.40 22.98
C TYR A 273 29.21 47.44 23.18
N GLU A 274 28.61 47.42 24.33
CA GLU A 274 27.52 46.51 24.70
C GLU A 274 26.31 46.67 23.77
N GLU A 275 26.02 47.92 23.34
CA GLU A 275 24.96 48.19 22.36
C GLU A 275 25.21 47.49 21.00
N ASP A 276 26.47 47.49 20.51
CA ASP A 276 26.84 46.82 19.26
C ASP A 276 26.74 45.28 19.35
N LYS A 277 27.08 44.72 20.53
CA LYS A 277 26.90 43.30 20.83
C LYS A 277 25.44 42.90 20.75
N GLN A 278 24.55 43.65 21.38
CA GLN A 278 23.10 43.43 21.38
C GLN A 278 22.49 43.54 19.99
N ILE A 279 22.93 44.52 19.18
CA ILE A 279 22.48 44.68 17.80
C ILE A 279 22.85 43.44 16.95
N ARG A 280 24.06 42.89 17.09
CA ARG A 280 24.53 41.70 16.35
C ARG A 280 23.75 40.45 16.75
N LEU A 281 23.52 40.24 18.05
CA LEU A 281 22.70 39.14 18.57
C LEU A 281 21.26 39.23 18.08
N LYS A 282 20.68 40.42 18.09
CA LYS A 282 19.32 40.61 17.57
C LYS A 282 19.22 40.33 16.10
N LYS A 283 20.16 40.83 15.27
CA LYS A 283 20.19 40.50 13.83
C LYS A 283 20.37 39.01 13.57
N ALA A 284 21.17 38.29 14.36
CA ALA A 284 21.34 36.87 14.25
C ALA A 284 20.08 36.09 14.64
N ALA A 285 19.35 36.54 15.65
CA ALA A 285 18.06 35.98 16.07
C ALA A 285 16.96 36.19 15.03
N ASP A 286 16.91 37.40 14.43
CA ASP A 286 15.91 37.77 13.42
C ASP A 286 16.14 37.04 12.05
N ALA A 287 17.33 36.46 11.85
CA ALA A 287 17.68 35.73 10.62
C ALA A 287 17.14 34.27 10.56
N LYS A 288 16.29 33.88 11.53
CA LYS A 288 15.70 32.54 11.60
C LYS A 288 14.76 32.30 10.43
N LYS A 289 14.98 31.20 9.68
CA LYS A 289 14.02 30.70 8.70
C LYS A 289 12.87 30.00 9.43
N THR A 290 11.64 30.33 9.07
CA THR A 290 10.44 29.64 9.54
C THR A 290 9.83 28.90 8.37
N TRP A 291 9.49 27.63 8.57
CA TRP A 291 8.90 26.76 7.58
C TRP A 291 7.39 26.66 7.83
N SER A 292 6.63 26.71 6.75
CA SER A 292 5.20 26.41 6.70
C SER A 292 4.95 25.14 5.90
N LYS A 293 3.76 24.59 5.94
CA LYS A 293 3.42 23.42 5.09
C LYS A 293 3.62 23.70 3.60
N ASP A 294 3.48 24.95 3.16
CA ASP A 294 3.62 25.33 1.75
C ASP A 294 5.08 25.36 1.29
N ASP A 295 6.02 25.37 2.21
CA ASP A 295 7.45 25.23 1.93
C ASP A 295 7.91 23.77 1.84
N ILE A 296 7.05 22.82 2.20
CA ILE A 296 7.34 21.38 2.16
C ILE A 296 6.84 20.78 0.85
N SER A 297 7.76 20.20 0.10
CA SER A 297 7.51 19.59 -1.21
C SER A 297 7.33 18.06 -1.12
N GLU A 298 6.90 17.45 -2.22
CA GLU A 298 6.87 15.99 -2.38
C GLU A 298 8.26 15.36 -2.22
N SER A 299 9.32 16.12 -2.50
CA SER A 299 10.70 15.67 -2.29
C SER A 299 11.07 15.57 -0.82
N ASP A 300 10.50 16.42 0.03
CA ASP A 300 10.72 16.36 1.47
C ASP A 300 10.04 15.13 2.08
N LEU A 301 8.80 14.79 1.64
CA LEU A 301 8.14 13.56 2.05
C LEU A 301 8.90 12.31 1.60
N GLU A 302 9.35 12.29 0.33
CA GLU A 302 10.18 11.21 -0.18
C GLU A 302 11.48 11.09 0.63
N HIS A 303 12.11 12.22 0.97
CA HIS A 303 13.33 12.24 1.78
C HIS A 303 13.11 11.59 3.15
N VAL A 304 12.06 11.98 3.87
CA VAL A 304 11.74 11.44 5.19
C VAL A 304 11.51 9.92 5.15
N LEU A 305 10.83 9.41 4.12
CA LEU A 305 10.47 7.99 4.00
C LEU A 305 11.52 7.14 3.27
N CYS A 306 12.35 7.73 2.42
CA CYS A 306 13.19 7.02 1.48
C CYS A 306 14.65 7.50 1.43
N SER A 307 15.09 8.39 2.32
CA SER A 307 16.45 8.99 2.28
C SER A 307 17.58 7.96 2.33
N ALA A 308 17.35 6.85 3.00
CA ALA A 308 18.32 5.77 3.14
C ALA A 308 18.38 4.83 1.91
N ILE A 309 17.42 4.96 0.97
CA ILE A 309 17.37 4.09 -0.21
C ILE A 309 18.39 4.58 -1.26
N PRO A 310 19.26 3.70 -1.78
CA PRO A 310 20.24 4.09 -2.77
C PRO A 310 19.60 4.63 -4.06
N THR A 311 20.09 5.76 -4.53
CA THR A 311 19.68 6.38 -5.80
C THR A 311 20.81 6.33 -6.83
N ASP A 312 20.43 6.32 -8.12
CA ASP A 312 21.38 6.49 -9.22
C ASP A 312 21.84 7.97 -9.33
N ARG A 313 22.74 8.26 -10.28
CA ARG A 313 23.27 9.63 -10.51
C ARG A 313 22.20 10.64 -10.91
N ASN A 314 21.03 10.18 -11.33
CA ASN A 314 19.88 11.01 -11.73
C ASN A 314 18.83 11.14 -10.60
N GLY A 315 19.11 10.58 -9.42
CA GLY A 315 18.18 10.58 -8.29
C GLY A 315 17.06 9.54 -8.39
N ASN A 316 17.13 8.61 -9.37
CA ASN A 316 16.16 7.51 -9.40
C ASN A 316 16.61 6.43 -8.43
N LEU A 317 15.63 5.80 -7.77
CA LEU A 317 15.89 4.66 -6.90
C LEU A 317 16.55 3.53 -7.69
N THR A 318 17.69 3.02 -7.19
CA THR A 318 18.34 1.87 -7.83
C THR A 318 17.44 0.64 -7.71
N PRO A 319 17.35 -0.19 -8.77
CA PRO A 319 16.62 -1.45 -8.67
C PRO A 319 17.22 -2.28 -7.55
N ALA A 320 16.39 -2.74 -6.64
CA ALA A 320 16.84 -3.62 -5.58
C ALA A 320 17.37 -4.94 -6.14
N LYS A 321 18.45 -5.42 -5.58
CA LYS A 321 18.82 -6.81 -5.78
C LYS A 321 17.88 -7.69 -4.96
N LYS A 322 17.24 -8.61 -5.63
CA LYS A 322 16.57 -9.87 -5.23
C LYS A 322 16.27 -10.15 -3.73
N SER A 323 16.17 -9.11 -2.87
CA SER A 323 15.64 -9.28 -1.51
C SER A 323 14.19 -9.74 -1.62
N THR A 324 13.81 -10.75 -0.85
CA THR A 324 12.42 -11.22 -0.79
C THR A 324 11.50 -10.10 -0.31
N LEU A 325 11.93 -9.33 0.67
CA LEU A 325 11.19 -8.20 1.21
C LEU A 325 11.00 -7.11 0.17
N ASN A 326 12.04 -6.73 -0.57
CA ASN A 326 11.94 -5.74 -1.62
C ASN A 326 11.00 -6.16 -2.75
N ALA A 327 11.02 -7.45 -3.13
CA ALA A 327 10.08 -7.98 -4.11
C ALA A 327 8.61 -7.84 -3.66
N GLN A 328 8.34 -7.93 -2.36
CA GLN A 328 7.01 -7.68 -1.78
C GLN A 328 6.63 -6.19 -1.78
N PHE A 329 7.63 -5.31 -1.73
CA PHE A 329 7.45 -3.86 -1.77
C PHE A 329 7.56 -3.28 -3.19
N GLU A 330 7.82 -4.11 -4.21
CA GLU A 330 7.97 -3.66 -5.59
C GLU A 330 6.75 -2.87 -6.06
N GLY A 331 7.00 -1.62 -6.53
CA GLY A 331 5.95 -0.69 -6.92
C GLY A 331 5.23 0.02 -5.77
N LYS A 332 5.51 -0.35 -4.52
CA LYS A 332 4.92 0.28 -3.32
C LYS A 332 5.91 1.27 -2.69
N ARG A 333 6.29 2.29 -3.42
CA ARG A 333 7.23 3.34 -2.97
C ARG A 333 6.54 4.67 -2.95
N PHE A 334 6.61 5.36 -1.83
CA PHE A 334 6.07 6.71 -1.67
C PHE A 334 7.05 7.74 -2.23
N SER A 335 7.28 7.68 -3.56
CA SER A 335 8.21 8.56 -4.27
C SER A 335 7.55 9.87 -4.69
N ARG A 336 8.37 10.91 -4.86
CA ARG A 336 7.92 12.20 -5.42
C ARG A 336 7.12 12.03 -6.71
N LYS A 337 7.58 11.14 -7.61
CA LYS A 337 6.89 10.87 -8.86
C LYS A 337 5.48 10.30 -8.60
N HIS A 338 5.36 9.33 -7.72
CA HIS A 338 4.07 8.70 -7.39
C HIS A 338 3.10 9.71 -6.75
N ILE A 339 3.59 10.51 -5.79
CA ILE A 339 2.78 11.57 -5.17
C ILE A 339 2.25 12.55 -6.25
N ASN A 340 3.12 13.00 -7.15
CA ASN A 340 2.72 13.91 -8.24
C ASN A 340 1.69 13.27 -9.19
N GLU A 341 1.81 11.98 -9.52
CA GLU A 341 0.83 11.27 -10.34
C GLU A 341 -0.55 11.22 -9.64
N ILE A 342 -0.59 11.06 -8.32
CA ILE A 342 -1.83 11.14 -7.54
C ILE A 342 -2.40 12.55 -7.57
N LEU A 343 -1.59 13.57 -7.24
CA LEU A 343 -2.02 14.97 -7.21
C LEU A 343 -2.55 15.46 -8.56
N LEU A 344 -1.95 15.00 -9.66
CA LEU A 344 -2.40 15.25 -11.03
C LEU A 344 -3.57 14.35 -11.47
N ARG A 345 -4.05 13.46 -10.63
CA ARG A 345 -5.10 12.48 -10.93
C ARG A 345 -4.76 11.55 -12.11
N HIS A 346 -3.48 11.29 -12.35
CA HIS A 346 -3.02 10.32 -13.34
C HIS A 346 -3.06 8.88 -12.81
N THR A 347 -3.03 8.72 -11.48
CA THR A 347 -3.25 7.46 -10.80
C THR A 347 -4.23 7.64 -9.63
N ASN A 348 -4.91 6.58 -9.26
CA ASN A 348 -5.79 6.58 -8.10
C ASN A 348 -4.98 6.37 -6.83
N VAL A 349 -5.48 6.96 -5.74
CA VAL A 349 -4.99 6.66 -4.39
C VAL A 349 -5.30 5.21 -4.06
N ASP A 350 -4.30 4.50 -3.61
CA ASP A 350 -4.46 3.12 -3.15
C ASP A 350 -4.33 3.00 -1.61
N ARG A 351 -4.52 1.80 -1.12
CA ARG A 351 -4.41 1.46 0.29
C ARG A 351 -3.02 1.74 0.87
N PHE A 352 -1.98 1.48 0.08
CA PHE A 352 -0.59 1.73 0.45
C PHE A 352 -0.34 3.21 0.75
N ASP A 353 -0.89 4.11 -0.08
CA ASP A 353 -0.70 5.54 0.06
C ASP A 353 -1.26 6.07 1.39
N LEU A 354 -2.49 5.65 1.72
CA LEU A 354 -3.17 6.06 2.94
C LEU A 354 -2.46 5.53 4.19
N ILE A 355 -2.04 4.26 4.16
CA ILE A 355 -1.32 3.63 5.28
C ILE A 355 0.02 4.32 5.49
N THR A 356 0.77 4.60 4.42
CA THR A 356 2.10 5.22 4.49
C THR A 356 2.04 6.64 5.04
N LEU A 357 1.11 7.46 4.56
CA LEU A 357 0.92 8.82 5.07
C LEU A 357 0.46 8.82 6.54
N ASN A 358 -0.49 7.97 6.89
CA ASN A 358 -0.94 7.88 8.27
C ASN A 358 0.15 7.34 9.20
N PHE A 359 0.99 6.42 8.70
CA PHE A 359 2.19 5.98 9.42
C PHE A 359 3.16 7.13 9.68
N LEU A 360 3.48 7.92 8.65
CA LEU A 360 4.34 9.10 8.79
C LEU A 360 3.83 10.06 9.88
N ILE A 361 2.53 10.36 9.86
CA ILE A 361 1.90 11.23 10.87
C ILE A 361 2.07 10.68 12.29
N HIS A 362 1.79 9.39 12.49
CA HIS A 362 1.91 8.79 13.82
C HIS A 362 3.37 8.59 14.26
N ALA A 363 4.26 8.40 13.31
CA ALA A 363 5.69 8.25 13.57
C ALA A 363 6.33 9.59 13.97
N GLU A 364 5.99 10.70 13.30
CA GLU A 364 6.40 12.05 13.69
C GLU A 364 5.87 12.47 15.09
N GLN A 365 4.74 11.93 15.47
CA GLN A 365 4.15 12.18 16.79
C GLN A 365 4.58 11.16 17.86
N ALA A 366 5.59 10.32 17.59
CA ALA A 366 6.02 9.26 18.50
C ALA A 366 6.42 9.79 19.90
N ASP A 367 7.05 10.94 19.96
CA ASP A 367 7.43 11.59 21.22
C ASP A 367 6.22 12.02 22.06
N GLN A 368 5.10 12.34 21.41
CA GLN A 368 3.86 12.74 22.09
C GLN A 368 3.13 11.51 22.68
N ILE A 369 3.37 10.33 22.10
CA ILE A 369 2.81 9.05 22.56
C ILE A 369 3.98 8.08 22.80
N PRO A 370 4.77 8.28 23.87
CA PRO A 370 5.97 7.47 24.12
C PRO A 370 5.69 6.02 24.44
N ASN A 371 4.45 5.67 24.86
CA ASN A 371 4.07 4.28 25.09
C ASN A 371 3.78 3.58 23.76
N PRO A 372 4.62 2.59 23.34
CA PRO A 372 4.48 1.91 22.05
C PRO A 372 3.13 1.23 21.83
N ARG A 373 2.55 0.61 22.88
CA ARG A 373 1.22 -0.04 22.79
C ARG A 373 0.11 0.98 22.52
N LYS A 374 0.15 2.14 23.17
CA LYS A 374 -0.83 3.21 22.92
C LYS A 374 -0.68 3.76 21.52
N ARG A 375 0.56 3.97 21.06
CA ARG A 375 0.87 4.44 19.70
C ARG A 375 0.37 3.44 18.65
N TYR A 376 0.65 2.16 18.86
CA TYR A 376 0.17 1.07 18.01
C TYR A 376 -1.37 1.04 17.93
N SER A 377 -2.06 1.10 19.08
CA SER A 377 -3.52 1.09 19.10
C SER A 377 -4.11 2.33 18.41
N ALA A 378 -3.53 3.51 18.64
CA ALA A 378 -3.96 4.76 18.01
C ALA A 378 -3.76 4.72 16.48
N PHE A 379 -2.62 4.18 16.02
CA PHE A 379 -2.34 4.01 14.60
C PHE A 379 -3.34 3.06 13.94
N ILE A 380 -3.60 1.88 14.52
CA ILE A 380 -4.56 0.91 13.97
C ILE A 380 -5.96 1.53 13.91
N GLU A 381 -6.42 2.17 14.99
CA GLU A 381 -7.76 2.76 15.05
C GLU A 381 -7.91 3.87 14.00
N SER A 382 -6.93 4.76 13.90
CA SER A 382 -6.90 5.84 12.92
C SER A 382 -6.88 5.29 11.50
N THR A 383 -5.96 4.36 11.19
CA THR A 383 -5.81 3.77 9.85
C THR A 383 -7.07 3.02 9.43
N ASN A 384 -7.63 2.19 10.31
CA ASN A 384 -8.84 1.43 9.99
C ASN A 384 -10.04 2.33 9.73
N ARG A 385 -10.16 3.45 10.45
CA ARG A 385 -11.22 4.45 10.22
C ARG A 385 -11.06 5.12 8.85
N ILE A 386 -9.83 5.49 8.47
CA ILE A 386 -9.53 6.08 7.16
C ILE A 386 -9.85 5.06 6.05
N LEU A 387 -9.36 3.85 6.18
CA LEU A 387 -9.60 2.80 5.19
C LEU A 387 -11.08 2.47 5.04
N ASP A 388 -11.83 2.37 6.14
CA ASP A 388 -13.27 2.14 6.12
C ASP A 388 -14.04 3.26 5.41
N SER A 389 -13.66 4.53 5.66
CA SER A 389 -14.27 5.68 4.96
C SER A 389 -14.02 5.67 3.45
N CYS A 390 -12.95 5.01 3.00
CA CYS A 390 -12.61 4.82 1.60
C CYS A 390 -13.14 3.51 1.01
N GLY A 391 -13.98 2.76 1.76
CA GLY A 391 -14.49 1.46 1.34
C GLY A 391 -13.43 0.36 1.27
N MET A 392 -12.32 0.55 1.96
CA MET A 392 -11.24 -0.42 2.07
C MET A 392 -11.36 -1.17 3.40
N GLY A 393 -11.00 -2.45 3.40
CA GLY A 393 -11.05 -3.22 4.64
C GLY A 393 -9.96 -2.81 5.66
N PRO A 394 -10.03 -3.31 6.91
CA PRO A 394 -9.09 -2.98 7.97
C PRO A 394 -7.65 -3.44 7.66
N LEU A 395 -6.68 -2.96 8.43
CA LEU A 395 -5.29 -3.41 8.36
C LEU A 395 -5.19 -4.92 8.44
N TYR A 396 -4.32 -5.48 7.60
CA TYR A 396 -4.19 -6.91 7.42
C TYR A 396 -2.74 -7.37 7.69
N VAL A 397 -2.51 -7.90 8.88
CA VAL A 397 -1.18 -8.24 9.40
C VAL A 397 -0.42 -9.26 8.54
N THR A 398 -1.10 -10.05 7.72
CA THR A 398 -0.44 -11.00 6.83
C THR A 398 0.05 -10.38 5.53
N ASN A 399 -0.33 -9.13 5.24
CA ASN A 399 0.29 -8.37 4.18
C ASN A 399 1.70 -7.96 4.62
N PRO A 400 2.76 -8.27 3.86
CA PRO A 400 4.14 -8.01 4.28
C PRO A 400 4.42 -6.53 4.56
N TYR A 401 3.88 -5.61 3.75
CA TYR A 401 4.05 -4.19 3.96
C TYR A 401 3.33 -3.69 5.22
N GLU A 402 2.09 -4.11 5.42
CA GLU A 402 1.32 -3.71 6.59
C GLU A 402 1.92 -4.28 7.88
N CYS A 403 2.38 -5.54 7.85
CA CYS A 403 3.13 -6.14 8.95
C CYS A 403 4.40 -5.33 9.27
N PHE A 404 5.16 -4.95 8.26
CA PHE A 404 6.35 -4.10 8.40
C PHE A 404 6.04 -2.76 9.06
N VAL A 405 5.04 -2.03 8.56
CA VAL A 405 4.63 -0.74 9.13
C VAL A 405 4.17 -0.88 10.57
N LEU A 406 3.41 -1.94 10.89
CA LEU A 406 2.95 -2.24 12.25
C LEU A 406 4.12 -2.54 13.20
N MET A 407 5.17 -3.20 12.73
CA MET A 407 6.40 -3.41 13.51
C MET A 407 7.15 -2.09 13.72
N CYS A 408 7.29 -1.27 12.68
CA CYS A 408 7.96 0.02 12.79
C CYS A 408 7.27 0.93 13.82
N ILE A 409 5.94 1.00 13.84
CA ILE A 409 5.21 1.87 14.78
C ILE A 409 5.40 1.46 16.24
N LEU A 410 5.76 0.20 16.51
CA LEU A 410 6.09 -0.29 17.85
C LEU A 410 7.51 0.06 18.29
N SER A 411 8.43 0.33 17.37
CA SER A 411 9.83 0.61 17.67
C SER A 411 10.03 1.93 18.41
N VAL A 412 11.21 2.14 18.98
CA VAL A 412 11.57 3.38 19.69
C VAL A 412 11.60 4.56 18.75
N SER A 413 12.13 4.36 17.53
CA SER A 413 12.20 5.38 16.47
C SER A 413 11.50 4.88 15.21
N PRO A 414 10.17 5.06 15.07
CA PRO A 414 9.42 4.48 13.98
C PRO A 414 9.92 4.86 12.58
N LEU A 415 10.24 6.13 12.33
CA LEU A 415 10.77 6.60 11.04
C LEU A 415 12.19 6.10 10.79
N GLY A 416 13.07 6.16 11.78
CA GLY A 416 14.42 5.62 11.66
C GLY A 416 14.41 4.14 11.35
N THR A 417 13.60 3.36 12.09
CA THR A 417 13.43 1.93 11.84
C THR A 417 12.86 1.64 10.44
N TYR A 418 11.88 2.43 9.99
CA TYR A 418 11.35 2.32 8.64
C TYR A 418 12.43 2.56 7.58
N ALA A 419 13.21 3.64 7.71
CA ALA A 419 14.28 3.98 6.78
C ALA A 419 15.37 2.91 6.74
N ASP A 420 15.83 2.43 7.90
CA ASP A 420 16.88 1.41 8.01
C ASP A 420 16.46 0.08 7.35
N VAL A 421 15.25 -0.41 7.64
CA VAL A 421 14.75 -1.66 7.04
C VAL A 421 14.59 -1.50 5.53
N MET A 422 14.10 -0.36 5.07
CA MET A 422 14.03 -0.06 3.64
C MET A 422 15.44 -0.06 3.03
N GLU A 423 16.43 0.58 3.65
CA GLU A 423 17.82 0.56 3.18
C GLU A 423 18.38 -0.87 3.12
N MET A 424 18.22 -1.65 4.19
CA MET A 424 18.69 -3.04 4.24
C MET A 424 18.09 -3.89 3.12
N SER A 425 16.85 -3.62 2.73
CA SER A 425 16.20 -4.34 1.62
C SER A 425 16.83 -4.06 0.24
N TYR A 426 17.69 -3.05 0.14
CA TYR A 426 18.42 -2.66 -1.08
C TYR A 426 19.93 -2.97 -1.02
N ARG A 427 20.48 -3.27 0.15
CA ARG A 427 21.92 -3.60 0.27
C ARG A 427 22.23 -4.92 -0.43
N GLU A 428 23.41 -4.99 -1.04
CA GLU A 428 24.02 -6.25 -1.49
C GLU A 428 24.56 -6.98 -0.26
N GLU A 429 24.35 -8.30 -0.16
CA GLU A 429 25.12 -9.14 0.77
C GLU A 429 26.59 -9.19 0.37
#